data_1eb6b21b819f2c2be6ab4aeac3934231
#
_entry.id   1eb6b21b819f2c2be6ab4aeac3934231
#
_cell.length_a   1.000
_cell.length_b   1.000
_cell.length_c   1.000
_cell.angle_alpha   90.00
_cell.angle_beta   90.00
_cell.angle_gamma   90.00
#
_symmetry.space_group_name_H-M   'P 1'
#
loop_
_entity.id
_entity.type
_entity.pdbx_description
1 polymer ?
#
loop_
_entity_poly.entity_id
_entity_poly.type
_entity_poly.pdbx_seq_one_letter_code
_entity_poly.pdbx_strand_id
1 'polypeptide(L)'
;LPVAFSDEVGDKPLPVRLLDEPLAVCRLGNRVAAFRDLCIHRGTPISLGWIKNNEVVCAYHGWSYNADGRCTRIPSIPPEHPIPKKACLTQYQTKERYGIVWVCMSEKEPRAPIPDFSPLEDPNFHVLFRDKRHWNCSAARAIENFFDFGHFACVHDGILGDRNQPIPPEVTLTREDNELHFSATRSASQSHAVHAVEHKNNYRVTRPFSIHQWKVEPDGKTEAFCYTVMPI
;
A
#
# COMPACT_ATOMS: atom_id res chain seq x y z
N LEU A 1 -0.41 6.16 -2.13
CA LEU A 1 0.51 5.07 -1.80
C LEU A 1 0.01 4.30 -0.58
N PRO A 2 0.25 2.97 -0.48
CA PRO A 2 -0.08 2.19 0.72
C PRO A 2 0.88 2.57 1.86
N VAL A 3 0.41 2.50 3.11
CA VAL A 3 1.25 2.80 4.28
C VAL A 3 1.15 1.75 5.37
N ALA A 4 0.01 1.06 5.49
CA ALA A 4 -0.21 0.03 6.50
C ALA A 4 -1.32 -0.92 6.06
N PHE A 5 -1.41 -2.10 6.65
CA PHE A 5 -2.67 -2.83 6.69
C PHE A 5 -3.63 -2.17 7.67
N SER A 6 -4.93 -2.25 7.40
CA SER A 6 -5.96 -1.61 8.23
C SER A 6 -6.00 -2.13 9.66
N ASP A 7 -5.69 -3.41 9.86
CA ASP A 7 -5.64 -4.08 11.16
C ASP A 7 -4.41 -3.73 12.01
N GLU A 8 -3.35 -3.19 11.38
CA GLU A 8 -2.20 -2.67 12.12
C GLU A 8 -2.49 -1.33 12.80
N VAL A 9 -3.52 -0.60 12.31
CA VAL A 9 -3.89 0.73 12.84
C VAL A 9 -4.91 0.53 13.96
N GLY A 10 -4.41 0.29 15.17
CA GLY A 10 -5.20 0.00 16.36
C GLY A 10 -5.40 1.19 17.29
N ASP A 11 -5.25 0.93 18.59
CA ASP A 11 -5.50 1.86 19.71
C ASP A 11 -4.33 2.83 20.00
N LYS A 12 -3.26 2.74 19.23
CA LYS A 12 -2.07 3.62 19.34
C LYS A 12 -1.74 4.21 17.98
N PRO A 13 -1.12 5.40 17.96
CA PRO A 13 -0.54 5.93 16.73
C PRO A 13 0.50 4.98 16.16
N LEU A 14 0.40 4.64 14.87
CA LEU A 14 1.34 3.79 14.16
C LEU A 14 2.37 4.66 13.44
N PRO A 15 3.68 4.58 13.79
CA PRO A 15 4.72 5.25 13.04
C PRO A 15 4.96 4.52 11.71
N VAL A 16 4.94 5.27 10.61
CA VAL A 16 5.32 4.77 9.29
C VAL A 16 6.20 5.80 8.59
N ARG A 17 6.97 5.36 7.59
CA ARG A 17 7.76 6.24 6.74
C ARG A 17 7.27 6.10 5.30
N LEU A 18 7.02 7.19 4.62
CA LEU A 18 6.60 7.21 3.23
C LEU A 18 7.40 8.26 2.47
N LEU A 19 8.17 7.85 1.45
CA LEU A 19 9.02 8.77 0.67
C LEU A 19 9.93 9.62 1.58
N ASP A 20 10.55 8.96 2.54
CA ASP A 20 11.43 9.56 3.57
C ASP A 20 10.73 10.49 4.59
N GLU A 21 9.44 10.75 4.44
CA GLU A 21 8.65 11.53 5.39
C GLU A 21 8.11 10.64 6.52
N PRO A 22 8.36 10.96 7.80
CA PRO A 22 7.76 10.25 8.93
C PRO A 22 6.30 10.64 9.10
N LEU A 23 5.43 9.63 9.22
CA LEU A 23 4.00 9.77 9.42
C LEU A 23 3.55 9.08 10.70
N ALA A 24 2.54 9.66 11.36
CA ALA A 24 1.75 9.00 12.39
C ALA A 24 0.37 8.66 11.82
N VAL A 25 0.06 7.37 11.71
CA VAL A 25 -1.25 6.88 11.26
C VAL A 25 -2.08 6.52 12.49
N CYS A 26 -3.26 7.10 12.60
CA CYS A 26 -4.10 7.00 13.78
C CYS A 26 -5.52 6.56 13.43
N ARG A 27 -6.08 5.62 14.19
CA ARG A 27 -7.52 5.31 14.15
C ARG A 27 -8.23 6.13 15.21
N LEU A 28 -8.99 7.12 14.77
CA LEU A 28 -9.69 8.06 15.62
C LEU A 28 -11.21 7.86 15.44
N GLY A 29 -11.77 6.98 16.28
CA GLY A 29 -13.11 6.45 16.10
C GLY A 29 -13.18 5.57 14.85
N ASN A 30 -14.13 5.85 13.97
CA ASN A 30 -14.33 5.09 12.72
C ASN A 30 -13.48 5.63 11.55
N ARG A 31 -12.58 6.57 11.81
CA ARG A 31 -11.79 7.23 10.78
C ARG A 31 -10.30 6.99 10.98
N VAL A 32 -9.60 6.62 9.91
CA VAL A 32 -8.15 6.62 9.89
C VAL A 32 -7.66 7.96 9.35
N ALA A 33 -6.71 8.55 10.06
CA ALA A 33 -6.05 9.80 9.70
C ALA A 33 -4.54 9.62 9.70
N ALA A 34 -3.86 10.24 8.75
CA ALA A 34 -2.39 10.27 8.68
C ALA A 34 -1.92 11.70 8.84
N PHE A 35 -0.96 11.89 9.72
CA PHE A 35 -0.35 13.18 10.02
C PHE A 35 1.16 13.11 9.78
N ARG A 36 1.77 14.23 9.45
CA ARG A 36 3.21 14.37 9.66
C ARG A 36 3.53 14.03 11.10
N ASP A 37 4.50 13.18 11.33
CA ASP A 37 4.84 12.73 12.69
C ASP A 37 5.63 13.79 13.47
N LEU A 38 4.98 14.95 13.65
CA LEU A 38 5.57 16.13 14.25
C LEU A 38 4.51 16.97 14.99
N CYS A 39 4.59 17.05 16.30
CA CYS A 39 3.77 17.97 17.09
C CYS A 39 4.18 19.41 16.82
N ILE A 40 3.23 20.25 16.43
CA ILE A 40 3.48 21.65 16.07
C ILE A 40 3.97 22.53 17.24
N HIS A 41 3.83 22.04 18.48
CA HIS A 41 4.27 22.80 19.66
C HIS A 41 5.80 22.81 19.79
N ARG A 42 6.42 21.62 19.86
CA ARG A 42 7.88 21.47 20.13
C ARG A 42 8.51 20.32 19.33
N GLY A 43 7.90 19.87 18.26
CA GLY A 43 8.51 18.91 17.35
C GLY A 43 8.55 17.46 17.82
N THR A 44 7.90 17.12 18.94
CA THR A 44 7.83 15.72 19.41
C THR A 44 7.05 14.87 18.40
N PRO A 45 7.53 13.67 18.05
CA PRO A 45 6.74 12.75 17.23
C PRO A 45 5.37 12.45 17.85
N ILE A 46 4.32 12.58 17.05
CA ILE A 46 2.94 12.27 17.45
C ILE A 46 2.77 10.78 17.70
N SER A 47 3.52 9.96 16.98
CA SER A 47 3.53 8.50 17.13
C SER A 47 3.97 8.01 18.51
N LEU A 48 4.70 8.83 19.27
CA LEU A 48 5.05 8.54 20.67
C LEU A 48 3.90 8.79 21.65
N GLY A 49 2.80 9.38 21.19
CA GLY A 49 1.65 9.70 21.99
C GLY A 49 0.68 8.53 22.18
N TRP A 50 -0.55 8.85 22.49
CA TRP A 50 -1.63 7.87 22.67
C TRP A 50 -2.94 8.40 22.10
N ILE A 51 -3.92 7.51 21.96
CA ILE A 51 -5.27 7.86 21.52
C ILE A 51 -6.19 7.90 22.74
N LYS A 52 -6.96 8.97 22.86
CA LYS A 52 -7.98 9.15 23.90
C LYS A 52 -9.16 9.95 23.36
N ASN A 53 -10.38 9.45 23.58
CA ASN A 53 -11.61 10.10 23.14
C ASN A 53 -11.64 10.44 21.63
N ASN A 54 -11.15 9.53 20.79
CA ASN A 54 -11.00 9.70 19.34
C ASN A 54 -10.08 10.86 18.92
N GLU A 55 -9.12 11.21 19.77
CA GLU A 55 -8.11 12.22 19.54
C GLU A 55 -6.72 11.64 19.76
N VAL A 56 -5.74 12.09 19.00
CA VAL A 56 -4.33 11.79 19.28
C VAL A 56 -3.76 12.81 20.23
N VAL A 57 -3.09 12.33 21.27
CA VAL A 57 -2.51 13.15 22.34
C VAL A 57 -1.00 13.10 22.28
N CYS A 58 -0.35 14.25 22.16
CA CYS A 58 1.11 14.36 22.15
C CYS A 58 1.70 13.96 23.50
N ALA A 59 2.71 13.09 23.48
CA ALA A 59 3.35 12.56 24.69
C ALA A 59 4.07 13.63 25.53
N TYR A 60 4.46 14.76 24.93
CA TYR A 60 5.28 15.75 25.64
C TYR A 60 4.46 16.69 26.52
N HIS A 61 3.45 17.38 25.96
CA HIS A 61 2.67 18.37 26.71
C HIS A 61 1.17 18.10 26.70
N GLY A 62 0.73 16.93 26.23
CA GLY A 62 -0.67 16.54 26.27
C GLY A 62 -1.60 17.31 25.31
N TRP A 63 -1.03 18.00 24.31
CA TRP A 63 -1.87 18.64 23.29
C TRP A 63 -2.66 17.57 22.54
N SER A 64 -3.97 17.75 22.45
CA SER A 64 -4.86 16.80 21.76
C SER A 64 -5.24 17.32 20.39
N TYR A 65 -5.36 16.42 19.45
CA TYR A 65 -5.72 16.75 18.05
C TYR A 65 -6.79 15.79 17.54
N ASN A 66 -7.80 16.35 16.89
CA ASN A 66 -8.86 15.55 16.26
C ASN A 66 -8.42 14.94 14.92
N ALA A 67 -9.32 14.20 14.27
CA ALA A 67 -9.06 13.55 12.99
C ALA A 67 -8.78 14.50 11.81
N ASP A 68 -9.08 15.80 11.96
CA ASP A 68 -8.73 16.83 10.98
C ASP A 68 -7.40 17.54 11.32
N GLY A 69 -6.68 17.03 12.32
CA GLY A 69 -5.41 17.59 12.79
C GLY A 69 -5.55 18.85 13.64
N ARG A 70 -6.76 19.35 13.90
CA ARG A 70 -6.98 20.55 14.70
C ARG A 70 -6.70 20.27 16.16
N CYS A 71 -5.96 21.16 16.82
CA CYS A 71 -5.78 21.11 18.25
C CYS A 71 -7.11 21.42 18.95
N THR A 72 -7.55 20.52 19.80
CA THR A 72 -8.81 20.60 20.56
C THR A 72 -8.59 20.91 22.04
N ARG A 73 -7.37 20.61 22.53
CA ARG A 73 -7.02 20.82 23.94
C ARG A 73 -5.56 21.14 24.10
N ILE A 74 -5.29 22.15 24.91
CA ILE A 74 -3.95 22.49 25.44
C ILE A 74 -4.05 22.48 26.96
N PRO A 75 -3.49 21.46 27.66
CA PRO A 75 -3.70 21.31 29.11
C PRO A 75 -3.21 22.47 29.97
N SER A 76 -2.24 23.23 29.50
CA SER A 76 -1.62 24.34 30.24
C SER A 76 -2.36 25.67 30.12
N ILE A 77 -3.47 25.73 29.38
CA ILE A 77 -4.30 26.94 29.29
C ILE A 77 -5.71 26.64 29.81
N PRO A 78 -6.37 27.63 30.45
CA PRO A 78 -7.75 27.50 30.91
C PRO A 78 -8.71 27.21 29.75
N PRO A 79 -9.77 26.40 29.95
CA PRO A 79 -10.70 26.01 28.89
C PRO A 79 -11.36 27.16 28.14
N GLU A 80 -11.53 28.29 28.79
CA GLU A 80 -12.14 29.52 28.22
C GLU A 80 -11.20 30.27 27.27
N HIS A 81 -9.92 29.96 27.24
CA HIS A 81 -8.99 30.60 26.33
C HIS A 81 -9.04 29.94 24.93
N PRO A 82 -9.14 30.74 23.88
CA PRO A 82 -9.25 30.23 22.54
C PRO A 82 -7.93 29.58 22.10
N ILE A 83 -8.04 28.37 21.52
CA ILE A 83 -6.92 27.71 20.86
C ILE A 83 -6.65 28.40 19.52
N PRO A 84 -5.41 28.78 19.20
CA PRO A 84 -5.08 29.40 17.93
C PRO A 84 -5.51 28.54 16.73
N LYS A 85 -6.18 29.11 15.73
CA LYS A 85 -6.62 28.37 14.53
C LYS A 85 -5.48 27.68 13.77
N LYS A 86 -4.26 28.23 13.83
CA LYS A 86 -3.04 27.65 13.26
C LYS A 86 -2.48 26.47 14.07
N ALA A 87 -3.03 26.16 15.24
CA ALA A 87 -2.65 25.01 16.04
C ALA A 87 -3.25 23.74 15.39
N CYS A 88 -2.62 23.28 14.33
CA CYS A 88 -3.10 22.17 13.49
C CYS A 88 -1.91 21.34 13.03
N LEU A 89 -2.01 20.00 13.14
CA LEU A 89 -1.05 19.08 12.53
C LEU A 89 -1.16 19.14 11.01
N THR A 90 -0.06 18.93 10.31
CA THR A 90 -0.10 18.65 8.87
C THR A 90 -0.77 17.31 8.66
N GLN A 91 -1.93 17.33 8.01
CA GLN A 91 -2.70 16.12 7.68
C GLN A 91 -2.52 15.76 6.22
N TYR A 92 -2.47 14.47 5.94
CA TYR A 92 -2.47 13.92 4.59
C TYR A 92 -3.81 13.29 4.25
N GLN A 93 -4.18 13.33 2.97
CA GLN A 93 -5.39 12.67 2.49
C GLN A 93 -5.26 11.16 2.71
N THR A 94 -6.23 10.56 3.37
CA THR A 94 -6.19 9.16 3.80
C THR A 94 -7.47 8.44 3.40
N LYS A 95 -7.34 7.23 2.88
CA LYS A 95 -8.46 6.31 2.59
C LYS A 95 -8.13 4.90 3.04
N GLU A 96 -9.13 4.16 3.49
CA GLU A 96 -9.04 2.71 3.66
C GLU A 96 -9.76 2.03 2.50
N ARG A 97 -9.11 1.07 1.87
CA ARG A 97 -9.70 0.19 0.86
C ARG A 97 -8.88 -1.09 0.74
N TYR A 98 -9.53 -2.21 0.52
CA TYR A 98 -8.88 -3.52 0.37
C TYR A 98 -8.09 -3.97 1.62
N GLY A 99 -8.51 -3.58 2.81
CA GLY A 99 -7.76 -3.85 4.04
C GLY A 99 -6.42 -3.10 4.14
N ILE A 100 -6.23 -2.07 3.33
CA ILE A 100 -5.01 -1.26 3.26
C ILE A 100 -5.34 0.21 3.50
N VAL A 101 -4.49 0.88 4.27
CA VAL A 101 -4.51 2.34 4.45
C VAL A 101 -3.66 2.99 3.35
N TRP A 102 -4.29 3.87 2.60
CA TRP A 102 -3.69 4.63 1.50
C TRP A 102 -3.54 6.10 1.88
N VAL A 103 -2.37 6.66 1.59
CA VAL A 103 -2.06 8.07 1.84
C VAL A 103 -1.66 8.77 0.55
N CYS A 104 -2.20 9.97 0.35
CA CYS A 104 -1.73 10.91 -0.65
C CYS A 104 -1.08 12.11 0.05
N MET A 105 0.20 12.34 -0.21
CA MET A 105 0.97 13.43 0.39
C MET A 105 0.78 14.78 -0.33
N SER A 106 0.05 14.79 -1.45
CA SER A 106 -0.26 16.01 -2.18
C SER A 106 -1.39 16.78 -1.50
N GLU A 107 -1.27 18.09 -1.42
CA GLU A 107 -2.37 18.98 -1.03
C GLU A 107 -3.48 19.06 -2.09
N LYS A 108 -3.14 18.70 -3.34
CA LYS A 108 -4.07 18.65 -4.47
C LYS A 108 -4.74 17.28 -4.55
N GLU A 109 -5.78 17.19 -5.37
CA GLU A 109 -6.40 15.91 -5.71
C GLU A 109 -5.35 14.87 -6.17
N PRO A 110 -5.50 13.60 -5.77
CA PRO A 110 -4.62 12.54 -6.20
C PRO A 110 -4.56 12.44 -7.74
N ARG A 111 -3.36 12.35 -8.30
CA ARG A 111 -3.15 12.22 -9.75
C ARG A 111 -3.63 10.89 -10.33
N ALA A 112 -3.78 9.89 -9.48
CA ALA A 112 -4.28 8.58 -9.82
C ALA A 112 -5.20 8.07 -8.71
N PRO A 113 -6.22 7.28 -9.02
CA PRO A 113 -7.05 6.61 -8.02
C PRO A 113 -6.25 5.55 -7.25
N ILE A 114 -6.84 5.02 -6.19
CA ILE A 114 -6.37 3.77 -5.58
C ILE A 114 -6.46 2.69 -6.67
N PRO A 115 -5.41 1.84 -6.83
CA PRO A 115 -5.41 0.77 -7.82
C PRO A 115 -6.67 -0.10 -7.69
N ASP A 116 -7.17 -0.58 -8.82
CA ASP A 116 -8.28 -1.51 -8.80
C ASP A 116 -7.78 -2.92 -8.47
N PHE A 117 -8.07 -3.34 -7.24
CA PHE A 117 -7.88 -4.68 -6.72
C PHE A 117 -9.24 -5.33 -6.43
N SER A 118 -10.17 -5.22 -7.38
CA SER A 118 -11.55 -5.73 -7.25
C SER A 118 -11.67 -7.18 -6.75
N PRO A 119 -10.76 -8.11 -7.05
CA PRO A 119 -10.81 -9.46 -6.47
C PRO A 119 -10.79 -9.49 -4.94
N LEU A 120 -10.23 -8.45 -4.29
CA LEU A 120 -10.20 -8.36 -2.83
C LEU A 120 -11.56 -7.97 -2.20
N GLU A 121 -12.50 -7.49 -3.01
CA GLU A 121 -13.87 -7.13 -2.60
C GLU A 121 -14.92 -8.10 -3.18
N ASP A 122 -14.51 -9.08 -4.01
CA ASP A 122 -15.42 -10.05 -4.63
C ASP A 122 -15.59 -11.26 -3.70
N PRO A 123 -16.84 -11.57 -3.26
CA PRO A 123 -17.10 -12.70 -2.36
C PRO A 123 -16.83 -14.07 -2.98
N ASN A 124 -16.66 -14.16 -4.31
CA ASN A 124 -16.29 -15.40 -4.98
C ASN A 124 -14.79 -15.72 -4.88
N PHE A 125 -13.97 -14.78 -4.42
CA PHE A 125 -12.54 -15.00 -4.19
C PHE A 125 -12.26 -15.35 -2.74
N HIS A 126 -11.42 -16.36 -2.53
CA HIS A 126 -10.80 -16.59 -1.23
C HIS A 126 -9.55 -15.73 -1.11
N VAL A 127 -9.60 -14.71 -0.24
CA VAL A 127 -8.52 -13.73 -0.08
C VAL A 127 -7.52 -14.18 0.97
N LEU A 128 -6.24 -14.19 0.59
CA LEU A 128 -5.12 -14.46 1.49
C LEU A 128 -4.20 -13.24 1.52
N PHE A 129 -4.12 -12.57 2.66
CA PHE A 129 -3.11 -11.54 2.89
C PHE A 129 -1.78 -12.18 3.26
N ARG A 130 -0.70 -11.68 2.69
CA ARG A 130 0.66 -12.07 3.05
C ARG A 130 1.33 -10.96 3.84
N ASP A 131 2.32 -11.35 4.66
CA ASP A 131 3.12 -10.40 5.44
C ASP A 131 3.86 -9.40 4.56
N LYS A 132 4.07 -8.22 5.10
CA LYS A 132 4.95 -7.22 4.51
C LYS A 132 6.37 -7.77 4.39
N ARG A 133 7.02 -7.47 3.28
CA ARG A 133 8.42 -7.81 3.06
C ARG A 133 9.23 -6.54 2.82
N HIS A 134 10.33 -6.41 3.52
CA HIS A 134 11.29 -5.35 3.29
C HIS A 134 12.31 -5.78 2.25
N TRP A 135 12.49 -4.97 1.20
CA TRP A 135 13.48 -5.18 0.15
C TRP A 135 14.42 -3.99 0.09
N ASN A 136 15.73 -4.25 0.13
CA ASN A 136 16.77 -3.23 -0.02
C ASN A 136 16.95 -2.82 -1.49
N CYS A 137 15.89 -2.30 -2.09
CA CYS A 137 15.92 -1.77 -3.45
C CYS A 137 14.90 -0.63 -3.60
N SER A 138 15.01 0.14 -4.66
CA SER A 138 14.00 1.16 -4.95
C SER A 138 12.65 0.52 -5.30
N ALA A 139 11.54 1.22 -5.02
CA ALA A 139 10.20 0.76 -5.39
C ALA A 139 10.05 0.51 -6.89
N ALA A 140 10.71 1.31 -7.74
CA ALA A 140 10.72 1.09 -9.18
C ALA A 140 11.41 -0.23 -9.54
N ARG A 141 12.54 -0.56 -8.91
CA ARG A 141 13.24 -1.83 -9.14
C ARG A 141 12.42 -3.04 -8.66
N ALA A 142 11.69 -2.89 -7.54
CA ALA A 142 10.77 -3.92 -7.08
C ALA A 142 9.66 -4.20 -8.10
N ILE A 143 9.08 -3.15 -8.69
CA ILE A 143 8.07 -3.30 -9.76
C ILE A 143 8.67 -3.89 -11.02
N GLU A 144 9.86 -3.46 -11.45
CA GLU A 144 10.55 -3.97 -12.65
C GLU A 144 10.75 -5.49 -12.58
N ASN A 145 11.02 -6.06 -11.43
CA ASN A 145 11.17 -7.50 -11.25
C ASN A 145 9.94 -8.30 -11.71
N PHE A 146 8.74 -7.74 -11.62
CA PHE A 146 7.52 -8.43 -12.07
C PHE A 146 7.34 -8.42 -13.59
N PHE A 147 8.09 -7.60 -14.31
CA PHE A 147 8.08 -7.52 -15.79
C PHE A 147 9.25 -8.27 -16.42
N ASP A 148 10.24 -8.65 -15.64
CA ASP A 148 11.40 -9.37 -16.14
C ASP A 148 11.07 -10.87 -16.21
N PHE A 149 10.65 -11.33 -17.38
CA PHE A 149 10.43 -12.75 -17.63
C PHE A 149 11.74 -13.51 -17.92
N GLY A 150 12.83 -12.81 -18.24
CA GLY A 150 14.12 -13.42 -18.57
C GLY A 150 14.74 -14.18 -17.39
N HIS A 151 14.56 -13.68 -16.18
CA HIS A 151 15.12 -14.35 -14.99
C HIS A 151 14.40 -15.67 -14.64
N PHE A 152 13.19 -15.89 -15.14
CA PHE A 152 12.39 -17.07 -14.75
C PHE A 152 13.07 -18.38 -15.09
N ALA A 153 13.70 -18.47 -16.27
CA ALA A 153 14.40 -19.67 -16.69
C ALA A 153 15.63 -20.00 -15.83
N CYS A 154 16.25 -18.99 -15.22
CA CYS A 154 17.46 -19.16 -14.42
C CYS A 154 17.19 -19.18 -12.92
N VAL A 155 16.48 -18.16 -12.41
CA VAL A 155 16.23 -17.98 -10.97
C VAL A 155 15.10 -18.88 -10.47
N HIS A 156 14.09 -19.08 -11.31
CA HIS A 156 12.88 -19.86 -11.00
C HIS A 156 12.78 -21.14 -11.84
N ASP A 157 13.91 -21.71 -12.20
CA ASP A 157 13.99 -22.96 -12.95
C ASP A 157 13.19 -24.08 -12.27
N GLY A 158 12.37 -24.79 -13.05
CA GLY A 158 11.49 -25.86 -12.58
C GLY A 158 10.23 -25.40 -11.82
N ILE A 159 10.02 -24.09 -11.62
CA ILE A 159 8.85 -23.52 -10.94
C ILE A 159 8.08 -22.59 -11.89
N LEU A 160 8.70 -21.49 -12.32
CA LEU A 160 8.11 -20.48 -13.20
C LEU A 160 8.76 -20.47 -14.60
N GLY A 161 9.85 -21.18 -14.81
CA GLY A 161 10.59 -21.26 -16.04
C GLY A 161 11.29 -22.59 -16.21
N ASP A 162 11.93 -22.77 -17.37
CA ASP A 162 12.76 -23.93 -17.72
C ASP A 162 14.09 -23.41 -18.28
N ARG A 163 15.19 -23.81 -17.65
CA ARG A 163 16.55 -23.44 -18.05
C ARG A 163 16.90 -23.92 -19.47
N ASN A 164 16.26 -24.99 -19.92
CA ASN A 164 16.43 -25.50 -21.28
C ASN A 164 15.64 -24.72 -22.33
N GLN A 165 14.70 -23.85 -21.88
CA GLN A 165 13.89 -22.98 -22.72
C GLN A 165 13.96 -21.53 -22.21
N PRO A 166 15.12 -20.87 -22.29
CA PRO A 166 15.37 -19.58 -21.65
C PRO A 166 14.74 -18.39 -22.39
N ILE A 167 14.17 -18.59 -23.56
CA ILE A 167 13.60 -17.50 -24.35
C ILE A 167 12.32 -17.01 -23.66
N PRO A 168 12.27 -15.72 -23.27
CA PRO A 168 11.07 -15.17 -22.63
C PRO A 168 9.87 -15.18 -23.61
N PRO A 169 8.64 -15.26 -23.10
CA PRO A 169 7.44 -15.23 -23.94
C PRO A 169 7.29 -13.89 -24.65
N GLU A 170 6.59 -13.92 -25.78
CA GLU A 170 6.11 -12.68 -26.40
C GLU A 170 5.14 -11.96 -25.49
N VAL A 171 5.27 -10.63 -25.42
CA VAL A 171 4.45 -9.77 -24.59
C VAL A 171 3.66 -8.80 -25.45
N THR A 172 2.34 -8.79 -25.27
CA THR A 172 1.49 -7.74 -25.82
C THR A 172 1.35 -6.64 -24.76
N LEU A 173 1.72 -5.41 -25.11
CA LEU A 173 1.70 -4.27 -24.20
C LEU A 173 0.78 -3.16 -24.73
N THR A 174 -0.11 -2.65 -23.87
CA THR A 174 -0.89 -1.43 -24.12
C THR A 174 -0.72 -0.46 -22.96
N ARG A 175 -0.86 0.83 -23.25
CA ARG A 175 -0.77 1.90 -22.26
C ARG A 175 -2.05 2.72 -22.27
N GLU A 176 -2.63 2.92 -21.08
CA GLU A 176 -3.83 3.71 -20.86
C GLU A 176 -3.59 4.65 -19.68
N ASP A 177 -3.58 5.97 -19.91
CA ASP A 177 -3.40 7.00 -18.88
C ASP A 177 -2.31 6.66 -17.81
N ASN A 178 -2.77 6.20 -16.64
CA ASN A 178 -1.94 5.87 -15.48
C ASN A 178 -1.62 4.37 -15.39
N GLU A 179 -1.99 3.57 -16.38
CA GLU A 179 -1.88 2.12 -16.37
C GLU A 179 -1.07 1.59 -17.54
N LEU A 180 -0.39 0.47 -17.29
CA LEU A 180 0.18 -0.41 -18.32
C LEU A 180 -0.52 -1.75 -18.21
N HIS A 181 -1.04 -2.23 -19.33
CA HIS A 181 -1.65 -3.55 -19.44
C HIS A 181 -0.77 -4.41 -20.33
N PHE A 182 -0.44 -5.60 -19.86
CA PHE A 182 0.28 -6.56 -20.69
C PHE A 182 -0.17 -7.99 -20.41
N SER A 183 0.04 -8.85 -21.38
CA SER A 183 -0.20 -10.28 -21.24
C SER A 183 0.97 -11.06 -21.81
N ALA A 184 1.25 -12.20 -21.19
CA ALA A 184 2.26 -13.15 -21.64
C ALA A 184 1.72 -14.57 -21.50
N THR A 185 1.86 -15.39 -22.55
CA THR A 185 1.55 -16.81 -22.50
C THR A 185 2.82 -17.57 -22.16
N ARG A 186 2.77 -18.39 -21.13
CA ARG A 186 3.91 -19.19 -20.66
C ARG A 186 3.51 -20.64 -20.53
N SER A 187 4.44 -21.52 -20.92
CA SER A 187 4.38 -22.92 -20.56
C SER A 187 5.09 -23.10 -19.22
N ALA A 188 4.37 -23.49 -18.19
CA ALA A 188 4.95 -23.83 -16.90
C ALA A 188 4.98 -25.35 -16.75
N SER A 189 6.14 -25.92 -16.48
CA SER A 189 6.23 -27.28 -15.98
C SER A 189 5.81 -27.28 -14.52
N GLN A 190 4.60 -27.75 -14.23
CA GLN A 190 4.27 -28.06 -12.83
C GLN A 190 5.12 -29.27 -12.42
N SER A 191 5.78 -29.19 -11.28
CA SER A 191 6.70 -30.21 -10.74
C SER A 191 6.09 -31.61 -10.57
N HIS A 192 4.80 -31.76 -10.85
CA HIS A 192 4.03 -33.02 -10.78
C HIS A 192 3.09 -33.24 -11.98
N ALA A 193 3.07 -32.38 -13.00
CA ALA A 193 2.23 -32.55 -14.17
C ALA A 193 2.99 -33.25 -15.30
N VAL A 194 2.38 -34.28 -15.89
CA VAL A 194 2.94 -35.06 -17.01
C VAL A 194 3.01 -34.22 -18.31
N HIS A 195 2.34 -33.07 -18.35
CA HIS A 195 2.30 -32.18 -19.51
C HIS A 195 2.49 -30.72 -19.07
N ALA A 196 3.24 -29.95 -19.87
CA ALA A 196 3.34 -28.52 -19.72
C ALA A 196 1.95 -27.88 -19.97
N VAL A 197 1.49 -27.07 -19.05
CA VAL A 197 0.23 -26.33 -19.17
C VAL A 197 0.54 -24.89 -19.58
N GLU A 198 -0.08 -24.44 -20.66
CA GLU A 198 0.02 -23.05 -21.08
C GLU A 198 -0.90 -22.16 -20.22
N HIS A 199 -0.31 -21.14 -19.62
CA HIS A 199 -1.03 -20.14 -18.85
C HIS A 199 -0.88 -18.77 -19.48
N LYS A 200 -2.00 -18.13 -19.76
CA LYS A 200 -2.01 -16.70 -20.09
C LYS A 200 -2.08 -15.88 -18.81
N ASN A 201 -0.98 -15.21 -18.51
CA ASN A 201 -0.91 -14.28 -17.40
C ASN A 201 -1.22 -12.87 -17.90
N ASN A 202 -2.11 -12.18 -17.21
CA ASN A 202 -2.47 -10.81 -17.50
C ASN A 202 -1.99 -9.93 -16.36
N TYR A 203 -1.55 -8.72 -16.68
CA TYR A 203 -0.99 -7.77 -15.73
C TYR A 203 -1.56 -6.39 -15.99
N ARG A 204 -1.95 -5.72 -14.93
CA ARG A 204 -2.27 -4.30 -14.93
C ARG A 204 -1.38 -3.62 -13.90
N VAL A 205 -0.58 -2.69 -14.35
CA VAL A 205 0.31 -1.92 -13.50
C VAL A 205 -0.22 -0.52 -13.40
N THR A 206 -0.62 -0.14 -12.20
CA THR A 206 -1.12 1.20 -11.91
C THR A 206 -0.02 2.01 -11.25
N ARG A 207 0.27 3.19 -11.79
CA ARG A 207 1.24 4.09 -11.19
C ARG A 207 0.81 4.50 -9.78
N PRO A 208 1.76 4.72 -8.85
CA PRO A 208 3.20 4.62 -9.11
C PRO A 208 3.78 3.22 -8.95
N PHE A 209 3.26 2.35 -8.06
CA PHE A 209 3.94 1.11 -7.67
C PHE A 209 2.96 -0.01 -7.28
N SER A 210 1.95 -0.26 -8.12
CA SER A 210 0.96 -1.30 -7.86
C SER A 210 0.76 -2.20 -9.06
N ILE A 211 0.60 -3.50 -8.82
CA ILE A 211 0.39 -4.52 -9.85
C ILE A 211 -0.81 -5.37 -9.47
N HIS A 212 -1.69 -5.56 -10.40
CA HIS A 212 -2.72 -6.59 -10.39
C HIS A 212 -2.36 -7.60 -11.48
N GLN A 213 -2.00 -8.81 -11.09
CA GLN A 213 -1.75 -9.94 -11.97
C GLN A 213 -2.89 -10.94 -11.81
N TRP A 214 -3.36 -11.49 -12.91
CA TRP A 214 -4.34 -12.59 -12.87
C TRP A 214 -4.12 -13.58 -13.99
N LYS A 215 -4.50 -14.82 -13.74
CA LYS A 215 -4.53 -15.91 -14.71
C LYS A 215 -5.81 -16.70 -14.54
N VAL A 216 -6.28 -17.25 -15.64
CA VAL A 216 -7.40 -18.20 -15.65
C VAL A 216 -6.82 -19.58 -15.84
N GLU A 217 -7.12 -20.46 -14.90
CA GLU A 217 -6.70 -21.86 -14.93
C GLU A 217 -7.56 -22.64 -15.94
N PRO A 218 -7.09 -23.82 -16.42
CA PRO A 218 -7.86 -24.65 -17.38
C PRO A 218 -9.23 -25.11 -16.87
N ASP A 219 -9.41 -25.18 -15.54
CA ASP A 219 -10.68 -25.51 -14.91
C ASP A 219 -11.64 -24.31 -14.78
N GLY A 220 -11.27 -23.16 -15.31
CA GLY A 220 -12.02 -21.91 -15.27
C GLY A 220 -11.85 -21.08 -14.01
N LYS A 221 -11.09 -21.55 -13.02
CA LYS A 221 -10.78 -20.77 -11.83
C LYS A 221 -9.82 -19.63 -12.16
N THR A 222 -9.98 -18.53 -11.44
CA THR A 222 -9.09 -17.37 -11.57
C THR A 222 -8.22 -17.24 -10.32
N GLU A 223 -6.92 -17.17 -10.52
CA GLU A 223 -5.98 -16.70 -9.50
C GLU A 223 -5.63 -15.24 -9.76
N ALA A 224 -5.67 -14.43 -8.70
CA ALA A 224 -5.29 -13.03 -8.77
C ALA A 224 -4.28 -12.67 -7.67
N PHE A 225 -3.29 -11.87 -8.03
CA PHE A 225 -2.27 -11.35 -7.14
C PHE A 225 -2.28 -9.83 -7.18
N CYS A 226 -2.45 -9.21 -6.02
CA CYS A 226 -2.45 -7.77 -5.87
C CYS A 226 -1.21 -7.36 -5.08
N TYR A 227 -0.29 -6.67 -5.74
CA TYR A 227 0.95 -6.19 -5.13
C TYR A 227 0.95 -4.67 -5.09
N THR A 228 1.46 -4.13 -4.01
CA THR A 228 1.71 -2.70 -3.91
C THR A 228 2.96 -2.45 -3.08
N VAL A 229 3.74 -1.45 -3.47
CA VAL A 229 5.01 -1.13 -2.83
C VAL A 229 4.92 0.21 -2.14
N MET A 230 5.31 0.24 -0.86
CA MET A 230 5.51 1.46 -0.09
C MET A 230 6.99 1.86 -0.18
N PRO A 231 7.34 2.94 -0.86
CA PRO A 231 8.70 3.49 -0.81
C PRO A 231 8.93 4.18 0.54
N ILE A 232 10.02 3.83 1.19
CA ILE A 232 10.43 4.37 2.49
C ILE A 232 11.65 5.25 2.38
#